data_592c03a70f0332c37880342e9b3bc752
#
_entry.id   592c03a70f0332c37880342e9b3bc752
#
_cell.length_a   1.000
_cell.length_b   1.000
_cell.length_c   1.000
_cell.angle_alpha   90.00
_cell.angle_beta   90.00
_cell.angle_gamma   90.00
#
_symmetry.space_group_name_H-M   'P 1'
#
loop_
_entity.id
_entity.type
_entity.pdbx_description
1 polymer ?
#
loop_
_entity_poly.entity_id
_entity_poly.type
_entity_poly.pdbx_seq_one_letter_code
_entity_poly.pdbx_strand_id
1 'polypeptide(L)'
;MAFFVLGRSSNAYIFGIFQEYKVHIINDISSKSEQVIVRCQSADNDLGEHYLNKGDDFHWHFRVNFFRSTLFFCHVKAGENEKIFNAFNVGYISSTCEDTSTCFWAVRDEGIFFSCDNENYSKAYQWA
;
A
#
# COMPACT_ATOMS: atom_id res chain seq x y z
N MET A 1 9.86 26.63 5.25
CA MET A 1 9.51 26.70 4.53
C MET A 1 9.49 26.69 4.11
N ALA A 2 9.62 26.58 4.49
CA ALA A 2 9.19 26.59 3.69
C ALA A 2 9.28 26.43 3.36
N PHE A 3 9.69 26.09 3.40
CA PHE A 3 9.41 26.13 2.60
C PHE A 3 9.61 25.92 2.37
N PHE A 4 10.09 25.48 2.51
CA PHE A 4 10.00 25.47 1.76
C PHE A 4 10.36 25.15 1.58
N VAL A 5 10.77 24.88 1.72
CA VAL A 5 10.75 24.80 1.17
C VAL A 5 11.27 24.40 1.17
N LEU A 6 11.65 23.84 1.01
CA LEU A 6 11.92 23.62 0.81
C LEU A 6 12.49 22.92 0.59
N GLY A 7 13.08 22.82 0.91
CA GLY A 7 13.70 21.93 0.52
C GLY A 7 13.19 20.98 -0.36
N ARG A 8 12.66 20.56 -0.46
CA ARG A 8 12.12 19.87 -1.39
C ARG A 8 11.09 20.65 -1.86
N SER A 9 11.12 21.14 -2.08
CA SER A 9 10.38 21.79 -2.43
C SER A 9 9.56 22.38 -2.30
N SER A 10 9.12 22.46 -2.31
CA SER A 10 8.36 22.90 -2.07
C SER A 10 7.67 23.48 -1.65
N ASN A 11 7.23 23.71 -2.14
CA ASN A 11 6.37 24.34 -1.56
C ASN A 11 5.11 23.74 -1.31
N ALA A 12 4.49 22.95 -2.06
CA ALA A 12 3.36 22.22 -1.81
C ALA A 12 3.58 21.28 -0.75
N TYR A 13 4.72 20.96 -0.57
CA TYR A 13 5.06 20.20 0.40
C TYR A 13 5.12 20.83 1.68
N ILE A 14 5.10 22.10 1.75
CA ILE A 14 5.12 22.84 2.89
C ILE A 14 4.10 22.33 3.75
N PHE A 15 3.84 21.85 4.55
CA PHE A 15 2.85 21.36 5.44
C PHE A 15 2.42 19.98 5.17
N GLY A 16 3.03 19.31 4.20
CA GLY A 16 2.68 17.93 3.89
C GLY A 16 1.30 17.71 3.34
N ILE A 17 0.63 18.74 2.82
CA ILE A 17 -0.72 18.59 2.35
C ILE A 17 -0.80 17.79 1.08
N PHE A 18 0.25 17.78 0.28
CA PHE A 18 0.29 17.04 -0.97
C PHE A 18 1.43 16.04 -0.96
N GLN A 19 1.57 15.32 0.11
CA GLN A 19 2.65 14.37 0.26
C GLN A 19 2.45 13.15 -0.65
N GLU A 20 3.53 12.65 -1.22
CA GLU A 20 3.47 11.46 -2.04
C GLU A 20 3.66 10.22 -1.19
N TYR A 21 2.84 9.19 -1.47
CA TYR A 21 2.94 7.92 -0.78
C TYR A 21 3.11 6.81 -1.81
N LYS A 22 3.68 5.70 -1.39
CA LYS A 22 3.81 4.50 -2.20
C LYS A 22 3.19 3.33 -1.46
N VAL A 23 2.57 2.43 -2.20
CA VAL A 23 2.01 1.21 -1.64
C VAL A 23 2.53 0.03 -2.43
N HIS A 24 2.97 -1.01 -1.73
CA HIS A 24 3.49 -2.24 -2.32
C HIS A 24 2.63 -3.41 -1.88
N ILE A 25 2.33 -4.30 -2.81
CA ILE A 25 1.67 -5.59 -2.53
C ILE A 25 2.64 -6.65 -3.00
N ILE A 26 3.07 -7.51 -2.11
CA ILE A 26 4.15 -8.47 -2.37
C ILE A 26 3.64 -9.89 -2.20
N ASN A 27 3.93 -10.76 -3.16
CA ASN A 27 3.63 -12.17 -3.02
C ASN A 27 4.75 -12.82 -2.18
N ASP A 28 4.44 -13.08 -0.93
CA ASP A 28 5.38 -13.70 0.00
C ASP A 28 4.84 -15.07 0.46
N ILE A 29 4.11 -15.75 -0.43
CA ILE A 29 3.58 -17.09 -0.17
C ILE A 29 4.77 -18.06 -0.24
N SER A 30 4.75 -19.10 0.56
CA SER A 30 5.86 -20.04 0.61
C SER A 30 5.97 -20.88 -0.66
N SER A 31 4.87 -21.21 -1.31
CA SER A 31 4.87 -22.04 -2.51
C SER A 31 5.32 -21.24 -3.73
N LYS A 32 6.31 -21.74 -4.47
CA LYS A 32 6.79 -21.06 -5.65
C LYS A 32 5.81 -21.12 -6.82
N SER A 33 4.89 -22.08 -6.78
CA SER A 33 3.97 -22.25 -7.89
C SER A 33 2.66 -21.51 -7.71
N GLU A 34 2.43 -20.92 -6.55
CA GLU A 34 1.16 -20.26 -6.31
C GLU A 34 1.25 -18.78 -6.63
N GLN A 35 0.41 -18.31 -7.54
CA GLN A 35 0.33 -16.90 -7.87
C GLN A 35 -0.63 -16.20 -6.94
N VAL A 36 -0.34 -14.93 -6.67
CA VAL A 36 -1.25 -14.05 -5.98
C VAL A 36 -1.88 -13.14 -7.02
N ILE A 37 -3.19 -13.06 -7.03
CA ILE A 37 -3.91 -12.19 -7.96
C ILE A 37 -4.37 -10.99 -7.14
N VAL A 38 -4.01 -9.79 -7.59
CA VAL A 38 -4.35 -8.58 -6.85
C VAL A 38 -4.96 -7.54 -7.77
N ARG A 39 -5.99 -6.88 -7.29
CA ARG A 39 -6.61 -5.76 -7.98
C ARG A 39 -6.87 -4.68 -6.95
N CYS A 40 -6.28 -3.51 -7.17
CA CYS A 40 -6.42 -2.38 -6.26
C CYS A 40 -7.13 -1.23 -6.96
N GLN A 41 -7.98 -0.54 -6.23
CA GLN A 41 -8.83 0.50 -6.81
C GLN A 41 -9.03 1.64 -5.83
N SER A 42 -9.31 2.82 -6.38
CA SER A 42 -9.82 3.94 -5.60
C SER A 42 -11.10 4.41 -6.29
N ALA A 43 -11.71 5.46 -5.79
CA ALA A 43 -12.94 6.01 -6.39
C ALA A 43 -12.73 6.40 -7.85
N ASP A 44 -11.53 6.91 -8.16
CA ASP A 44 -11.27 7.44 -9.49
C ASP A 44 -10.40 6.53 -10.36
N ASN A 45 -9.73 5.57 -9.77
CA ASN A 45 -8.75 4.77 -10.51
C ASN A 45 -8.90 3.29 -10.24
N ASP A 46 -8.79 2.50 -11.29
CA ASP A 46 -8.74 1.05 -11.20
C ASP A 46 -7.37 0.67 -11.73
N LEU A 47 -6.52 0.13 -10.87
CA LEU A 47 -5.15 -0.19 -11.24
C LEU A 47 -5.02 -1.50 -12.00
N GLY A 48 -6.14 -2.20 -12.21
CA GLY A 48 -6.15 -3.42 -13.00
C GLY A 48 -5.81 -4.65 -12.18
N GLU A 49 -5.92 -5.79 -12.81
CA GLU A 49 -5.66 -7.06 -12.18
C GLU A 49 -4.23 -7.48 -12.49
N HIS A 50 -3.48 -7.89 -11.48
CA HIS A 50 -2.08 -8.27 -11.64
C HIS A 50 -1.85 -9.66 -11.06
N TYR A 51 -1.00 -10.44 -11.72
CA TYR A 51 -0.70 -11.80 -11.32
C TYR A 51 0.74 -11.82 -10.85
N LEU A 52 0.93 -12.08 -9.56
CA LEU A 52 2.25 -11.99 -8.94
C LEU A 52 2.79 -13.39 -8.67
N ASN A 53 3.97 -13.68 -9.19
CA ASN A 53 4.69 -14.89 -8.82
C ASN A 53 5.40 -14.65 -7.50
N LYS A 54 5.91 -15.69 -6.87
CA LYS A 54 6.57 -15.55 -5.58
C LYS A 54 7.68 -14.50 -5.68
N GLY A 55 7.64 -13.56 -4.75
CA GLY A 55 8.62 -12.48 -4.70
C GLY A 55 8.28 -11.26 -5.53
N ASP A 56 7.28 -11.36 -6.39
CA ASP A 56 6.90 -10.19 -7.20
C ASP A 56 6.24 -9.14 -6.33
N ASP A 57 6.44 -7.90 -6.72
CA ASP A 57 6.02 -6.72 -5.98
C ASP A 57 5.24 -5.81 -6.92
N PHE A 58 3.93 -5.71 -6.73
CA PHE A 58 3.11 -4.76 -7.46
C PHE A 58 3.02 -3.51 -6.61
N HIS A 59 3.37 -2.36 -7.17
CA HIS A 59 3.37 -1.12 -6.39
C HIS A 59 2.95 0.05 -7.24
N TRP A 60 2.50 1.10 -6.58
CA TRP A 60 2.13 2.35 -7.24
C TRP A 60 2.38 3.49 -6.28
N HIS A 61 2.43 4.71 -6.81
CA HIS A 61 2.59 5.90 -6.00
C HIS A 61 1.52 6.90 -6.39
N PHE A 62 1.22 7.78 -5.48
CA PHE A 62 0.16 8.77 -5.66
C PHE A 62 0.39 9.93 -4.72
N ARG A 63 -0.20 11.07 -5.09
CA ARG A 63 -0.10 12.26 -4.26
C ARG A 63 -1.37 12.38 -3.44
N VAL A 64 -1.21 12.58 -2.13
CA VAL A 64 -2.33 12.66 -1.21
C VAL A 64 -2.64 14.12 -0.93
N ASN A 65 -3.92 14.48 -1.02
CA ASN A 65 -4.39 15.78 -0.61
C ASN A 65 -5.14 15.54 0.71
N PHE A 66 -4.61 16.03 1.81
CA PHE A 66 -5.20 15.78 3.12
C PHE A 66 -6.50 16.52 3.37
N PHE A 67 -6.91 17.40 2.46
CA PHE A 67 -8.22 18.01 2.52
C PHE A 67 -9.29 17.14 1.87
N ARG A 68 -8.90 16.05 1.22
CA ARG A 68 -9.82 15.13 0.56
C ARG A 68 -9.50 13.73 1.01
N SER A 69 -10.49 12.88 1.06
CA SER A 69 -10.27 11.48 1.37
C SER A 69 -9.59 10.79 0.22
N THR A 70 -8.55 10.05 0.51
CA THR A 70 -7.93 9.14 -0.46
C THR A 70 -7.99 7.75 0.14
N LEU A 71 -8.57 6.82 -0.61
CA LEU A 71 -8.70 5.45 -0.17
C LEU A 71 -8.39 4.52 -1.33
N PHE A 72 -7.47 3.60 -1.10
CA PHE A 72 -7.24 2.50 -2.03
C PHE A 72 -7.60 1.21 -1.31
N PHE A 73 -8.40 0.37 -1.94
CA PHE A 73 -8.68 -0.95 -1.42
C PHE A 73 -8.24 -1.98 -2.44
N CYS A 74 -7.86 -3.14 -1.94
CA CYS A 74 -7.34 -4.21 -2.79
C CYS A 74 -8.10 -5.49 -2.54
N HIS A 75 -8.28 -6.25 -3.62
CA HIS A 75 -8.85 -7.58 -3.57
C HIS A 75 -7.73 -8.53 -3.91
N VAL A 76 -7.41 -9.43 -2.99
CA VAL A 76 -6.29 -10.35 -3.14
C VAL A 76 -6.80 -11.78 -3.08
N LYS A 77 -6.31 -12.60 -4.00
CA LYS A 77 -6.60 -14.03 -4.02
C LYS A 77 -5.31 -14.82 -4.04
N ALA A 78 -5.23 -15.83 -3.18
CA ALA A 78 -4.06 -16.70 -3.11
C ALA A 78 -4.59 -18.13 -2.92
N GLY A 79 -4.63 -18.91 -4.02
CA GLY A 79 -5.26 -20.22 -3.99
C GLY A 79 -6.74 -20.07 -3.70
N GLU A 80 -7.21 -20.71 -2.64
CA GLU A 80 -8.61 -20.58 -2.24
C GLU A 80 -8.82 -19.49 -1.22
N ASN A 81 -7.77 -18.82 -0.82
CA ASN A 81 -7.88 -17.71 0.14
C ASN A 81 -8.17 -16.41 -0.60
N GLU A 82 -8.95 -15.57 0.03
CA GLU A 82 -9.37 -14.33 -0.60
C GLU A 82 -9.60 -13.27 0.48
N LYS A 83 -9.23 -12.03 0.18
CA LYS A 83 -9.42 -10.95 1.15
C LYS A 83 -9.55 -9.62 0.43
N ILE A 84 -10.47 -8.78 0.91
CA ILE A 84 -10.59 -7.40 0.46
C ILE A 84 -10.22 -6.54 1.66
N PHE A 85 -9.31 -5.60 1.46
CA PHE A 85 -8.85 -4.77 2.58
C PHE A 85 -8.46 -3.38 2.09
N ASN A 86 -8.44 -2.42 3.00
CA ASN A 86 -7.99 -1.08 2.68
C ASN A 86 -6.46 -1.07 2.71
N ALA A 87 -5.85 -0.79 1.57
CA ALA A 87 -4.40 -0.75 1.47
C ALA A 87 -3.84 0.63 1.77
N PHE A 88 -4.66 1.66 1.68
CA PHE A 88 -4.26 3.01 2.06
C PHE A 88 -5.49 3.83 2.40
N ASN A 89 -5.40 4.63 3.45
CA ASN A 89 -6.40 5.66 3.74
C ASN A 89 -5.70 6.84 4.38
N VAL A 90 -6.29 8.01 4.20
CA VAL A 90 -5.81 9.20 4.86
C VAL A 90 -6.27 9.13 6.32
N GLY A 91 -5.38 9.41 7.23
CA GLY A 91 -5.64 9.36 8.65
C GLY A 91 -4.87 8.22 9.28
N TYR A 92 -5.45 7.03 9.30
CA TYR A 92 -4.81 5.93 10.02
C TYR A 92 -3.55 5.42 9.33
N ILE A 93 -3.65 4.97 8.08
CA ILE A 93 -2.49 4.39 7.40
C ILE A 93 -1.47 5.46 7.06
N SER A 94 -1.92 6.64 6.61
CA SER A 94 -0.98 7.70 6.28
C SER A 94 -0.19 8.15 7.51
N SER A 95 -0.82 8.20 8.67
CA SER A 95 -0.13 8.57 9.89
C SER A 95 0.81 7.48 10.38
N THR A 96 0.39 6.22 10.24
CA THR A 96 1.20 5.10 10.70
C THR A 96 2.54 5.03 9.97
N CYS A 97 2.54 5.26 8.65
CA CYS A 97 3.76 5.17 7.85
C CYS A 97 4.27 6.53 7.40
N GLU A 98 4.01 7.56 8.18
CA GLU A 98 4.38 8.91 7.82
C GLU A 98 5.89 9.07 7.63
N ASP A 99 6.70 8.39 8.42
CA ASP A 99 8.16 8.52 8.34
C ASP A 99 8.74 8.03 7.02
N THR A 100 8.19 6.96 6.46
CA THR A 100 8.70 6.40 5.22
C THR A 100 7.87 6.80 4.01
N SER A 101 6.64 7.26 4.25
CA SER A 101 5.65 7.53 3.21
C SER A 101 5.44 6.32 2.31
N THR A 102 5.65 5.12 2.84
CA THR A 102 5.56 3.88 2.08
C THR A 102 4.91 2.80 2.92
N CYS A 103 3.99 2.07 2.32
CA CYS A 103 3.26 0.99 2.96
C CYS A 103 3.54 -0.30 2.22
N PHE A 104 3.85 -1.36 2.96
CA PHE A 104 4.15 -2.67 2.38
C PHE A 104 3.14 -3.69 2.91
N TRP A 105 2.51 -4.40 2.00
CA TRP A 105 1.55 -5.45 2.33
C TRP A 105 2.12 -6.76 1.80
N ALA A 106 2.47 -7.66 2.69
CA ALA A 106 3.00 -8.97 2.29
C ALA A 106 1.90 -10.00 2.38
N VAL A 107 1.62 -10.66 1.28
CA VAL A 107 0.61 -11.71 1.21
C VAL A 107 1.33 -13.01 1.52
N ARG A 108 0.99 -13.60 2.67
CA ARG A 108 1.68 -14.79 3.20
C ARG A 108 0.69 -15.93 3.42
N ASP A 109 1.21 -17.10 3.70
CA ASP A 109 0.38 -18.28 3.93
C ASP A 109 -0.63 -18.03 5.06
N GLU A 110 -0.23 -17.30 6.08
CA GLU A 110 -1.04 -17.08 7.27
C GLU A 110 -1.98 -15.90 7.19
N GLY A 111 -1.87 -15.10 6.12
CA GLY A 111 -2.72 -13.92 6.00
C GLY A 111 -1.97 -12.78 5.35
N ILE A 112 -2.43 -11.56 5.62
CA ILE A 112 -1.84 -10.36 5.03
C ILE A 112 -1.16 -9.56 6.13
N PHE A 113 0.11 -9.25 5.92
CA PHE A 113 0.97 -8.59 6.89
C PHE A 113 1.31 -7.18 6.41
N PHE A 114 1.51 -6.28 7.35
CA PHE A 114 1.73 -4.86 7.07
C PHE A 114 3.06 -4.37 7.65
N SER A 115 3.73 -3.51 6.91
CA SER A 115 4.98 -2.90 7.35
C SER A 115 5.13 -1.52 6.74
N CYS A 116 5.85 -0.63 7.43
CA CYS A 116 6.20 0.67 6.88
C CYS A 116 7.64 0.69 6.38
N ASP A 117 8.45 -0.33 6.67
CA ASP A 117 9.87 -0.34 6.33
C ASP A 117 10.31 -1.58 5.56
N ASN A 118 9.38 -2.47 5.25
CA ASN A 118 9.66 -3.74 4.55
C ASN A 118 10.56 -4.68 5.34
N GLU A 119 10.65 -4.50 6.63
CA GLU A 119 11.45 -5.37 7.50
C GLU A 119 10.64 -5.83 8.68
N ASN A 120 9.98 -4.91 9.35
CA ASN A 120 9.20 -5.21 10.54
C ASN A 120 7.74 -5.34 10.16
N TYR A 121 7.26 -6.56 10.08
CA TYR A 121 5.89 -6.85 9.68
C TYR A 121 5.04 -7.30 10.84
N SER A 122 3.78 -6.94 10.83
CA SER A 122 2.80 -7.48 11.77
C SER A 122 1.57 -7.94 11.00
N LYS A 123 0.91 -8.96 11.51
CA LYS A 123 -0.26 -9.51 10.82
C LYS A 123 -1.40 -8.51 10.94
N ALA A 124 -1.92 -8.09 9.81
CA ALA A 124 -3.04 -7.15 9.77
C ALA A 124 -4.35 -7.87 9.54
N TYR A 125 -4.36 -8.89 8.69
CA TYR A 125 -5.58 -9.62 8.36
C TYR A 125 -5.31 -11.10 8.27
N GLN A 126 -6.26 -11.87 8.79
CA GLN A 126 -6.25 -13.31 8.66
C GLN A 126 -7.09 -13.67 7.46
N TRP A 127 -6.76 -14.78 6.79
CA TRP A 127 -7.62 -15.26 5.70
C TRP A 127 -8.99 -15.60 6.27
N ALA A 128 -10.04 -15.32 5.50
CA ALA A 128 -11.42 -15.45 5.96
C ALA A 128 -11.82 -16.88 6.31
#